data_99c4c9fd0f7d7c41844f6cd8f2630c15
#
_entry.id   99c4c9fd0f7d7c41844f6cd8f2630c15
#
_cell.length_a   1.000
_cell.length_b   1.000
_cell.length_c   1.000
_cell.angle_alpha   90.00
_cell.angle_beta   90.00
_cell.angle_gamma   90.00
#
_symmetry.space_group_name_H-M   'P 1'
#
loop_
_entity.id
_entity.type
_entity.pdbx_description
1 polymer ?
#
loop_
_entity_poly.entity_id
_entity_poly.type
_entity_poly.pdbx_seq_one_letter_code
_entity_poly.pdbx_strand_id
1 'polypeptide(L)'
;MAVKKISKVQPEKFEFSKKNKETADSIIKNYPSGKQQSAVMALLYLAQKQNDNWIPLSAMKYIAKYLDMPYIKVYEVATFYSMYNLTPVGKYFFQVCTTTPCMLRGAYNLVDVCKRKISEEENRLSEDGKTSWLEVECLGACVNAPMLQLNDDYYEDLDPIKLEQIIDKISNDEVPQPGSYRGRLSSEPENTRKTLIGNKNA
;
A
#
# COMPACT_ATOMS: atom_id res chain seq x y z
N MET A 1 -8.92 -5.05 14.29
CA MET A 1 -7.68 -4.35 13.86
C MET A 1 -6.55 -4.75 14.79
N ALA A 2 -5.48 -5.32 14.26
CA ALA A 2 -4.28 -5.54 15.04
C ALA A 2 -3.66 -4.19 15.43
N VAL A 3 -3.20 -4.06 16.67
CA VAL A 3 -2.50 -2.85 17.13
C VAL A 3 -1.21 -2.71 16.33
N LYS A 4 -1.04 -1.59 15.61
CA LYS A 4 0.16 -1.32 14.84
C LYS A 4 1.38 -1.30 15.75
N LYS A 5 2.35 -2.14 15.44
CA LYS A 5 3.65 -2.14 16.11
C LYS A 5 4.49 -0.99 15.56
N ILE A 6 5.21 -0.31 16.45
CA ILE A 6 6.20 0.72 16.08
C ILE A 6 7.57 0.07 16.09
N SER A 7 8.39 0.39 15.10
CA SER A 7 9.78 -0.10 15.04
C SER A 7 10.55 0.30 16.31
N LYS A 8 11.30 -0.64 16.86
CA LYS A 8 12.22 -0.37 17.97
C LYS A 8 13.47 0.39 17.51
N VAL A 9 13.86 0.21 16.25
CA VAL A 9 14.98 0.93 15.62
C VAL A 9 14.42 2.17 14.93
N GLN A 10 14.90 3.34 15.33
CA GLN A 10 14.42 4.63 14.83
C GLN A 10 15.59 5.47 14.33
N PRO A 11 15.49 6.09 13.14
CA PRO A 11 16.49 7.08 12.74
C PRO A 11 16.41 8.29 13.67
N GLU A 12 17.58 8.81 14.05
CA GLU A 12 17.69 9.95 14.97
C GLU A 12 17.04 11.22 14.40
N LYS A 13 17.15 11.43 13.09
CA LYS A 13 16.66 12.62 12.40
C LYS A 13 15.90 12.24 11.13
N PHE A 14 14.95 13.08 10.79
CA PHE A 14 14.25 13.06 9.51
C PHE A 14 14.04 14.51 9.06
N GLU A 15 14.30 14.76 7.79
CA GLU A 15 13.98 16.03 7.11
C GLU A 15 13.53 15.70 5.69
N PHE A 16 12.59 16.48 5.14
CA PHE A 16 12.25 16.36 3.73
C PHE A 16 13.43 16.75 2.85
N SER A 17 13.66 16.00 1.79
CA SER A 17 14.53 16.41 0.70
C SER A 17 14.06 17.76 0.12
N LYS A 18 14.92 18.49 -0.57
CA LYS A 18 14.55 19.77 -1.21
C LYS A 18 13.30 19.63 -2.07
N LYS A 19 13.26 18.60 -2.92
CA LYS A 19 12.11 18.30 -3.78
C LYS A 19 10.82 18.05 -2.97
N ASN A 20 10.91 17.23 -1.92
CA ASN A 20 9.76 16.90 -1.10
C ASN A 20 9.30 18.08 -0.24
N LYS A 21 10.19 18.97 0.14
CA LYS A 21 9.84 20.21 0.82
C LYS A 21 9.03 21.14 -0.09
N GLU A 22 9.46 21.32 -1.34
CA GLU A 22 8.71 22.08 -2.36
C GLU A 22 7.31 21.45 -2.60
N THR A 23 7.24 20.13 -2.65
CA THR A 23 5.96 19.39 -2.77
C THR A 23 5.08 19.60 -1.54
N ALA A 24 5.64 19.51 -0.33
CA ALA A 24 4.91 19.73 0.91
C ALA A 24 4.34 21.15 1.00
N ASP A 25 5.14 22.17 0.64
CA ASP A 25 4.69 23.56 0.59
C ASP A 25 3.56 23.76 -0.45
N SER A 26 3.62 23.08 -1.59
CA SER A 26 2.56 23.09 -2.59
C SER A 26 1.26 22.45 -2.07
N ILE A 27 1.37 21.30 -1.38
CA ILE A 27 0.21 20.62 -0.77
C ILE A 27 -0.46 21.53 0.27
N ILE A 28 0.32 22.19 1.12
CA ILE A 28 -0.21 23.09 2.16
C ILE A 28 -1.02 24.24 1.55
N LYS A 29 -0.58 24.77 0.42
CA LYS A 29 -1.27 25.86 -0.30
C LYS A 29 -2.68 25.50 -0.80
N ASN A 30 -3.02 24.20 -0.87
CA ASN A 30 -4.37 23.77 -1.21
C ASN A 30 -5.40 24.02 -0.10
N TYR A 31 -4.93 24.35 1.11
CA TYR A 31 -5.79 24.61 2.27
C TYR A 31 -5.84 26.11 2.60
N PRO A 32 -6.97 26.59 3.15
CA PRO A 32 -7.09 27.99 3.55
C PRO A 32 -6.04 28.38 4.60
N SER A 33 -5.72 29.68 4.68
CA SER A 33 -4.82 30.22 5.69
C SER A 33 -5.24 29.79 7.11
N GLY A 34 -4.29 29.34 7.93
CA GLY A 34 -4.53 28.80 9.27
C GLY A 34 -5.10 27.39 9.32
N LYS A 35 -5.24 26.70 8.15
CA LYS A 35 -5.71 25.30 8.06
C LYS A 35 -4.65 24.33 7.55
N GLN A 36 -3.37 24.69 7.64
CA GLN A 36 -2.23 23.87 7.19
C GLN A 36 -2.19 22.46 7.81
N GLN A 37 -2.78 22.30 9.02
CA GLN A 37 -2.86 20.99 9.69
C GLN A 37 -3.63 19.95 8.87
N SER A 38 -4.54 20.36 8.00
CA SER A 38 -5.28 19.46 7.10
C SER A 38 -4.39 18.72 6.11
N ALA A 39 -3.16 19.19 5.88
CA ALA A 39 -2.18 18.52 5.01
C ALA A 39 -1.50 17.31 5.68
N VAL A 40 -1.76 17.01 6.94
CA VAL A 40 -1.03 16.00 7.72
C VAL A 40 -0.97 14.63 7.03
N MET A 41 -2.08 14.18 6.46
CA MET A 41 -2.13 12.87 5.79
C MET A 41 -1.22 12.84 4.55
N ALA A 42 -1.26 13.87 3.72
CA ALA A 42 -0.44 13.95 2.53
C ALA A 42 1.06 14.06 2.87
N LEU A 43 1.41 14.80 3.93
CA LEU A 43 2.79 14.90 4.39
C LEU A 43 3.31 13.60 5.01
N LEU A 44 2.47 12.86 5.74
CA LEU A 44 2.80 11.51 6.22
C LEU A 44 3.09 10.56 5.05
N TYR A 45 2.24 10.58 4.01
CA TYR A 45 2.46 9.77 2.83
C TYR A 45 3.76 10.15 2.11
N LEU A 46 4.04 11.43 1.97
CA LEU A 46 5.29 11.92 1.37
C LEU A 46 6.52 11.48 2.18
N ALA A 47 6.42 11.53 3.51
CA ALA A 47 7.48 11.05 4.40
C ALA A 47 7.69 9.54 4.28
N GLN A 48 6.59 8.76 4.21
CA GLN A 48 6.63 7.31 4.01
C GLN A 48 7.37 6.94 2.72
N LYS A 49 7.03 7.62 1.62
CA LYS A 49 7.68 7.38 0.32
C LYS A 49 9.16 7.77 0.32
N GLN A 50 9.54 8.80 1.06
CA GLN A 50 10.94 9.21 1.18
C GLN A 50 11.77 8.25 2.05
N ASN A 51 11.14 7.59 3.02
CA ASN A 51 11.82 6.75 4.01
C ASN A 51 11.48 5.27 3.80
N ASP A 52 11.77 4.76 2.61
CA ASP A 52 11.64 3.33 2.25
C ASP A 52 10.30 2.71 2.65
N ASN A 53 9.20 3.40 2.33
CA ASN A 53 7.81 3.01 2.58
C ASN A 53 7.40 2.81 4.06
N TRP A 54 8.09 3.45 5.01
CA TRP A 54 7.64 3.47 6.40
C TRP A 54 7.87 4.82 7.08
N ILE A 55 7.16 5.09 8.19
CA ILE A 55 7.17 6.38 8.88
C ILE A 55 7.82 6.25 10.25
N PRO A 56 9.05 6.78 10.45
CA PRO A 56 9.69 6.80 11.76
C PRO A 56 9.11 7.90 12.65
N LEU A 57 9.29 7.76 13.97
CA LEU A 57 8.84 8.77 14.95
C LEU A 57 9.50 10.15 14.71
N SER A 58 10.73 10.18 14.20
CA SER A 58 11.41 11.41 13.83
C SER A 58 10.71 12.16 12.69
N ALA A 59 10.14 11.44 11.70
CA ALA A 59 9.34 12.03 10.63
C ALA A 59 8.02 12.63 11.17
N MET A 60 7.35 11.95 12.08
CA MET A 60 6.13 12.47 12.70
C MET A 60 6.42 13.75 13.50
N LYS A 61 7.53 13.79 14.24
CA LYS A 61 7.98 14.99 14.98
C LYS A 61 8.32 16.15 14.03
N TYR A 62 8.95 15.84 12.90
CA TYR A 62 9.27 16.83 11.88
C TYR A 62 7.99 17.41 11.26
N ILE A 63 7.04 16.56 10.87
CA ILE A 63 5.75 16.99 10.30
C ILE A 63 4.94 17.83 11.30
N ALA A 64 4.95 17.46 12.59
CA ALA A 64 4.27 18.22 13.64
C ALA A 64 4.79 19.67 13.71
N LYS A 65 6.10 19.86 13.67
CA LYS A 65 6.72 21.18 13.61
C LYS A 65 6.41 21.91 12.30
N TYR A 66 6.45 21.18 11.19
CA TYR A 66 6.22 21.75 9.85
C TYR A 66 4.80 22.31 9.69
N LEU A 67 3.82 21.65 10.30
CA LEU A 67 2.40 22.05 10.24
C LEU A 67 1.93 22.88 11.42
N ASP A 68 2.82 23.21 12.35
CA ASP A 68 2.49 23.88 13.61
C ASP A 68 1.32 23.19 14.35
N MET A 69 1.47 21.89 14.63
CA MET A 69 0.47 21.09 15.30
C MET A 69 1.10 20.18 16.37
N PRO A 70 0.33 19.82 17.43
CA PRO A 70 0.84 18.91 18.47
C PRO A 70 1.29 17.55 17.87
N TYR A 71 2.44 17.07 18.32
CA TYR A 71 2.98 15.76 17.89
C TYR A 71 1.97 14.62 18.04
N ILE A 72 1.22 14.60 19.16
CA ILE A 72 0.23 13.56 19.42
C ILE A 72 -0.83 13.48 18.30
N LYS A 73 -1.20 14.60 17.68
CA LYS A 73 -2.18 14.63 16.59
C LYS A 73 -1.64 13.99 15.30
N VAL A 74 -0.36 14.20 15.01
CA VAL A 74 0.30 13.49 13.89
C VAL A 74 0.39 12.00 14.17
N TYR A 75 0.75 11.64 15.40
CA TYR A 75 0.82 10.25 15.85
C TYR A 75 -0.54 9.54 15.79
N GLU A 76 -1.62 10.19 16.21
CA GLU A 76 -3.00 9.68 16.09
C GLU A 76 -3.33 9.32 14.64
N VAL A 77 -3.05 10.23 13.70
CA VAL A 77 -3.31 9.99 12.27
C VAL A 77 -2.47 8.83 11.74
N ALA A 78 -1.17 8.81 12.05
CA ALA A 78 -0.27 7.75 11.57
C ALA A 78 -0.64 6.36 12.11
N THR A 79 -1.15 6.27 13.35
CA THR A 79 -1.56 5.01 13.95
C THR A 79 -2.97 4.58 13.54
N PHE A 80 -3.86 5.52 13.26
CA PHE A 80 -5.24 5.26 12.89
C PHE A 80 -5.37 4.68 11.46
N TYR A 81 -4.72 5.30 10.48
CA TYR A 81 -4.86 4.88 9.08
C TYR A 81 -3.96 3.69 8.75
N SER A 82 -4.56 2.60 8.25
CA SER A 82 -3.87 1.34 7.93
C SER A 82 -2.78 1.50 6.86
N MET A 83 -2.92 2.48 5.95
CA MET A 83 -1.97 2.74 4.86
C MET A 83 -0.59 3.22 5.31
N TYR A 84 -0.42 3.64 6.57
CA TYR A 84 0.88 4.06 7.08
C TYR A 84 1.60 2.91 7.77
N ASN A 85 2.79 2.60 7.30
CA ASN A 85 3.67 1.59 7.89
C ASN A 85 4.50 2.23 8.99
N LEU A 86 4.46 1.68 10.20
CA LEU A 86 5.22 2.18 11.37
C LEU A 86 6.45 1.33 11.69
N THR A 87 6.70 0.33 10.87
CA THR A 87 7.88 -0.54 10.87
C THR A 87 8.44 -0.59 9.46
N PRO A 88 9.75 -0.84 9.29
CA PRO A 88 10.32 -1.09 7.98
C PRO A 88 9.59 -2.20 7.24
N VAL A 89 9.34 -1.98 5.96
CA VAL A 89 8.76 -2.94 5.01
C VAL A 89 9.74 -3.16 3.85
N GLY A 90 9.57 -4.24 3.11
CA GLY A 90 10.40 -4.49 1.93
C GLY A 90 10.21 -3.44 0.83
N LYS A 91 11.18 -3.34 -0.07
CA LYS A 91 11.05 -2.56 -1.31
C LYS A 91 9.77 -2.90 -2.07
N TYR A 92 9.37 -4.17 -1.99
CA TYR A 92 8.15 -4.71 -2.55
C TYR A 92 7.25 -5.20 -1.42
N PHE A 93 6.16 -4.46 -1.19
CA PHE A 93 5.22 -4.72 -0.09
C PHE A 93 3.91 -5.26 -0.64
N PHE A 94 3.63 -6.52 -0.35
CA PHE A 94 2.42 -7.24 -0.77
C PHE A 94 1.33 -7.09 0.29
N GLN A 95 0.21 -6.49 -0.07
CA GLN A 95 -0.95 -6.29 0.79
C GLN A 95 -2.11 -7.13 0.27
N VAL A 96 -2.35 -8.29 0.89
CA VAL A 96 -3.34 -9.28 0.44
C VAL A 96 -4.70 -8.96 1.03
N CYS A 97 -5.69 -8.70 0.18
CA CYS A 97 -7.08 -8.51 0.62
C CYS A 97 -7.71 -9.85 1.00
N THR A 98 -8.23 -9.96 2.22
CA THR A 98 -8.90 -11.18 2.72
C THR A 98 -10.34 -10.96 3.13
N THR A 99 -10.92 -9.78 2.83
CA THR A 99 -12.33 -9.48 3.11
C THR A 99 -13.27 -10.38 2.28
N THR A 100 -14.51 -10.49 2.68
CA THR A 100 -15.48 -11.51 2.25
C THR A 100 -15.43 -11.90 0.77
N PRO A 101 -15.47 -11.00 -0.24
CA PRO A 101 -15.39 -11.43 -1.64
C PRO A 101 -14.06 -12.12 -1.99
N CYS A 102 -12.94 -11.58 -1.51
CA CYS A 102 -11.63 -12.17 -1.72
C CYS A 102 -11.47 -13.50 -0.98
N MET A 103 -11.98 -13.59 0.26
CA MET A 103 -12.02 -14.82 1.04
C MET A 103 -12.76 -15.93 0.30
N LEU A 104 -14.00 -15.66 -0.17
CA LEU A 104 -14.82 -16.60 -0.91
C LEU A 104 -14.20 -17.05 -2.23
N ARG A 105 -13.33 -16.21 -2.81
CA ARG A 105 -12.60 -16.50 -4.05
C ARG A 105 -11.21 -17.09 -3.81
N GLY A 106 -10.86 -17.43 -2.57
CA GLY A 106 -9.65 -18.16 -2.22
C GLY A 106 -8.45 -17.29 -1.83
N ALA A 107 -8.68 -16.10 -1.25
CA ALA A 107 -7.59 -15.22 -0.80
C ALA A 107 -6.64 -15.87 0.21
N TYR A 108 -7.12 -16.78 1.06
CA TYR A 108 -6.25 -17.49 2.00
C TYR A 108 -5.22 -18.40 1.31
N ASN A 109 -5.52 -18.91 0.11
CA ASN A 109 -4.52 -19.62 -0.68
C ASN A 109 -3.40 -18.68 -1.14
N LEU A 110 -3.70 -17.38 -1.36
CA LEU A 110 -2.67 -16.37 -1.65
C LEU A 110 -1.84 -16.04 -0.41
N VAL A 111 -2.47 -15.96 0.76
CA VAL A 111 -1.78 -15.80 2.05
C VAL A 111 -0.80 -16.96 2.28
N ASP A 112 -1.20 -18.20 2.00
CA ASP A 112 -0.32 -19.37 2.14
C ASP A 112 0.88 -19.30 1.19
N VAL A 113 0.71 -18.76 -0.01
CA VAL A 113 1.84 -18.48 -0.92
C VAL A 113 2.78 -17.44 -0.32
N CYS A 114 2.26 -16.34 0.24
CA CYS A 114 3.07 -15.31 0.89
C CYS A 114 3.86 -15.89 2.08
N LYS A 115 3.21 -16.70 2.92
CA LYS A 115 3.87 -17.38 4.05
C LYS A 115 5.04 -18.25 3.60
N ARG A 116 4.85 -19.00 2.54
CA ARG A 116 5.87 -19.93 2.01
C ARG A 116 7.01 -19.23 1.28
N LYS A 117 6.68 -18.18 0.48
CA LYS A 117 7.64 -17.56 -0.44
C LYS A 117 8.32 -16.31 0.11
N ILE A 118 7.68 -15.61 1.04
CA ILE A 118 8.17 -14.32 1.56
C ILE A 118 8.62 -14.46 3.02
N SER A 119 7.69 -14.73 3.92
CA SER A 119 7.94 -14.89 5.35
C SER A 119 6.75 -15.58 6.00
N GLU A 120 7.00 -16.49 6.95
CA GLU A 120 5.95 -17.18 7.71
C GLU A 120 5.03 -16.21 8.47
N GLU A 121 5.58 -15.11 8.97
CA GLU A 121 4.84 -14.07 9.69
C GLU A 121 4.64 -12.83 8.82
N GLU A 122 3.44 -12.24 8.88
CA GLU A 122 3.16 -10.94 8.29
C GLU A 122 4.00 -9.82 8.92
N ASN A 123 4.21 -8.73 8.18
CA ASN A 123 5.04 -7.59 8.59
C ASN A 123 6.52 -7.95 8.88
N ARG A 124 6.99 -9.08 8.39
CA ARG A 124 8.40 -9.45 8.40
C ARG A 124 9.00 -9.32 7.01
N LEU A 125 10.25 -8.92 6.99
CA LEU A 125 11.06 -8.93 5.77
C LEU A 125 11.40 -10.38 5.38
N SER A 126 11.44 -10.65 4.07
CA SER A 126 12.06 -11.86 3.52
C SER A 126 13.53 -11.96 3.90
N GLU A 127 14.13 -13.12 3.74
CA GLU A 127 15.55 -13.36 4.07
C GLU A 127 16.50 -12.41 3.34
N ASP A 128 16.16 -12.04 2.09
CA ASP A 128 16.93 -11.08 1.28
C ASP A 128 16.59 -9.62 1.58
N GLY A 129 15.61 -9.35 2.48
CA GLY A 129 15.17 -8.01 2.87
C GLY A 129 14.39 -7.24 1.79
N LYS A 130 14.13 -7.84 0.63
CA LYS A 130 13.49 -7.14 -0.50
C LYS A 130 11.97 -7.10 -0.41
N THR A 131 11.36 -8.14 0.12
CA THR A 131 9.90 -8.29 0.13
C THR A 131 9.34 -8.36 1.56
N SER A 132 8.10 -7.99 1.71
CA SER A 132 7.30 -8.22 2.91
C SER A 132 5.83 -8.30 2.52
N TRP A 133 5.01 -8.86 3.40
CA TRP A 133 3.58 -8.98 3.14
C TRP A 133 2.74 -8.70 4.38
N LEU A 134 1.48 -8.36 4.15
CA LEU A 134 0.48 -8.09 5.18
C LEU A 134 -0.91 -8.48 4.69
N GLU A 135 -1.71 -9.06 5.57
CA GLU A 135 -3.14 -9.19 5.36
C GLU A 135 -3.84 -7.86 5.62
N VAL A 136 -4.67 -7.41 4.65
CA VAL A 136 -5.36 -6.12 4.73
C VAL A 136 -6.86 -6.26 4.53
N GLU A 137 -7.58 -5.23 5.01
CA GLU A 137 -9.00 -5.06 4.77
C GLU A 137 -9.29 -4.78 3.27
N CYS A 138 -10.58 -4.68 2.94
CA CYS A 138 -11.04 -4.49 1.57
C CYS A 138 -10.38 -3.33 0.84
N LEU A 139 -9.74 -3.62 -0.28
CA LEU A 139 -9.08 -2.65 -1.16
C LEU A 139 -10.03 -2.11 -2.27
N GLY A 140 -11.29 -2.52 -2.27
CA GLY A 140 -12.31 -1.97 -3.17
C GLY A 140 -12.40 -2.62 -4.56
N ALA A 141 -11.54 -3.58 -4.92
CA ALA A 141 -11.57 -4.29 -6.20
C ALA A 141 -12.30 -5.64 -6.12
N CYS A 142 -13.41 -5.71 -5.40
CA CYS A 142 -14.12 -6.96 -5.10
C CYS A 142 -14.62 -7.73 -6.34
N VAL A 143 -14.90 -7.02 -7.43
CA VAL A 143 -15.33 -7.63 -8.71
C VAL A 143 -14.24 -8.51 -9.30
N ASN A 144 -12.98 -8.16 -9.06
CA ASN A 144 -11.80 -8.83 -9.58
C ASN A 144 -11.07 -9.66 -8.49
N ALA A 145 -11.83 -10.12 -7.49
CA ALA A 145 -11.32 -10.97 -6.42
C ALA A 145 -10.85 -12.35 -6.92
N PRO A 146 -9.84 -12.98 -6.30
CA PRO A 146 -9.02 -12.42 -5.24
C PRO A 146 -7.93 -11.50 -5.78
N MET A 147 -7.50 -10.55 -4.94
CA MET A 147 -6.55 -9.53 -5.35
C MET A 147 -5.61 -9.12 -4.22
N LEU A 148 -4.52 -8.48 -4.60
CA LEU A 148 -3.59 -7.83 -3.68
C LEU A 148 -3.15 -6.46 -4.23
N GLN A 149 -2.60 -5.63 -3.36
CA GLN A 149 -1.87 -4.43 -3.74
C GLN A 149 -0.36 -4.68 -3.53
N LEU A 150 0.43 -4.46 -4.55
CA LEU A 150 1.89 -4.46 -4.47
C LEU A 150 2.37 -3.02 -4.58
N ASN A 151 2.88 -2.48 -3.48
CA ASN A 151 3.19 -1.07 -3.31
C ASN A 151 1.98 -0.17 -3.59
N ASP A 152 1.88 0.44 -4.77
CA ASP A 152 0.79 1.34 -5.17
C ASP A 152 -0.15 0.74 -6.23
N ASP A 153 0.18 -0.43 -6.77
CA ASP A 153 -0.51 -1.04 -7.90
C ASP A 153 -1.35 -2.26 -7.50
N TYR A 154 -2.50 -2.44 -8.15
CA TYR A 154 -3.39 -3.59 -7.95
C TYR A 154 -3.07 -4.73 -8.90
N TYR A 155 -3.05 -5.94 -8.34
CA TYR A 155 -2.91 -7.21 -9.04
C TYR A 155 -4.16 -8.04 -8.74
N GLU A 156 -4.95 -8.29 -9.77
CA GLU A 156 -6.32 -8.73 -9.64
C GLU A 156 -6.56 -10.07 -10.35
N ASP A 157 -7.68 -10.74 -10.03
CA ASP A 157 -8.05 -12.06 -10.60
C ASP A 157 -6.96 -13.12 -10.42
N LEU A 158 -6.32 -13.09 -9.26
CA LEU A 158 -5.18 -13.93 -8.94
C LEU A 158 -5.61 -15.37 -8.60
N ASP A 159 -4.66 -16.26 -8.72
CA ASP A 159 -4.62 -17.58 -8.13
C ASP A 159 -3.23 -17.85 -7.55
N PRO A 160 -3.03 -18.93 -6.78
CA PRO A 160 -1.73 -19.23 -6.19
C PRO A 160 -0.57 -19.28 -7.19
N ILE A 161 -0.79 -19.84 -8.37
CA ILE A 161 0.24 -20.00 -9.40
C ILE A 161 0.67 -18.63 -9.93
N LYS A 162 -0.29 -17.76 -10.22
CA LYS A 162 -0.01 -16.40 -10.69
C LYS A 162 0.73 -15.58 -9.63
N LEU A 163 0.35 -15.71 -8.36
CA LEU A 163 1.05 -15.01 -7.29
C LEU A 163 2.48 -15.52 -7.12
N GLU A 164 2.72 -16.83 -7.21
CA GLU A 164 4.09 -17.38 -7.21
C GLU A 164 4.93 -16.78 -8.34
N GLN A 165 4.38 -16.72 -9.57
CA GLN A 165 5.06 -16.11 -10.70
C GLN A 165 5.37 -14.62 -10.50
N ILE A 166 4.46 -13.88 -9.86
CA ILE A 166 4.68 -12.47 -9.48
C ILE A 166 5.86 -12.37 -8.50
N ILE A 167 5.85 -13.17 -7.43
CA ILE A 167 6.91 -13.16 -6.42
C ILE A 167 8.26 -13.55 -7.03
N ASP A 168 8.29 -14.57 -7.89
CA ASP A 168 9.52 -15.03 -8.54
C ASP A 168 10.10 -13.96 -9.49
N LYS A 169 9.27 -13.23 -10.23
CA LYS A 169 9.70 -12.07 -11.03
C LYS A 169 10.26 -10.95 -10.15
N ILE A 170 9.56 -10.60 -9.07
CA ILE A 170 9.98 -9.58 -8.12
C ILE A 170 11.34 -9.94 -7.47
N SER A 171 11.58 -11.21 -7.17
CA SER A 171 12.87 -11.68 -6.64
C SER A 171 14.02 -11.42 -7.62
N ASN A 172 13.71 -11.37 -8.92
CA ASN A 172 14.66 -11.02 -10.01
C ASN A 172 14.65 -9.52 -10.35
N ASP A 173 14.05 -8.67 -9.50
CA ASP A 173 13.87 -7.23 -9.71
C ASP A 173 13.03 -6.88 -10.97
N GLU A 174 12.24 -7.82 -11.49
CA GLU A 174 11.25 -7.59 -12.55
C GLU A 174 9.90 -7.26 -11.94
N VAL A 175 9.38 -6.05 -12.19
CA VAL A 175 8.03 -5.66 -11.76
C VAL A 175 7.01 -6.08 -12.82
N PRO A 176 6.11 -7.06 -12.52
CA PRO A 176 5.12 -7.49 -13.47
C PRO A 176 4.09 -6.41 -13.77
N GLN A 177 3.41 -6.51 -14.91
CA GLN A 177 2.33 -5.59 -15.28
C GLN A 177 1.17 -5.70 -14.27
N PRO A 178 0.71 -4.58 -13.68
CA PRO A 178 -0.45 -4.57 -12.79
C PRO A 178 -1.77 -4.79 -13.54
N GLY A 179 -2.84 -5.03 -12.80
CA GLY A 179 -4.19 -5.22 -13.30
C GLY A 179 -4.67 -6.67 -13.28
N SER A 180 -5.66 -6.98 -14.12
CA SER A 180 -6.30 -8.30 -14.13
C SER A 180 -5.44 -9.37 -14.78
N TYR A 181 -5.20 -10.46 -14.07
CA TYR A 181 -4.50 -11.66 -14.56
C TYR A 181 -5.42 -12.64 -15.31
N ARG A 182 -6.64 -12.17 -15.67
CA ARG A 182 -7.55 -12.84 -16.61
C ARG A 182 -7.79 -12.04 -17.88
N GLY A 183 -7.08 -10.92 -18.05
CA GLY A 183 -7.18 -10.08 -19.25
C GLY A 183 -8.44 -9.21 -19.30
N ARG A 184 -9.11 -9.00 -18.17
CA ARG A 184 -10.27 -8.09 -18.09
C ARG A 184 -9.82 -6.64 -18.11
N LEU A 185 -10.58 -5.79 -18.79
CA LEU A 185 -10.38 -4.36 -18.73
C LEU A 185 -11.13 -3.79 -17.51
N SER A 186 -10.39 -3.29 -16.52
CA SER A 186 -10.97 -2.79 -15.29
C SER A 186 -11.93 -3.81 -14.64
N SER A 187 -13.12 -3.44 -14.25
CA SER A 187 -14.15 -4.31 -13.62
C SER A 187 -15.19 -4.86 -14.62
N GLU A 188 -14.80 -5.08 -15.87
CA GLU A 188 -15.72 -5.69 -16.84
C GLU A 188 -16.10 -7.13 -16.43
N PRO A 189 -17.27 -7.63 -16.88
CA PRO A 189 -17.69 -9.00 -16.61
C PRO A 189 -16.69 -10.05 -17.11
N GLU A 190 -16.53 -11.15 -16.36
CA GLU A 190 -15.58 -12.24 -16.66
C GLU A 190 -15.79 -12.87 -18.06
N ASN A 191 -17.02 -12.83 -18.60
CA ASN A 191 -17.38 -13.35 -19.90
C ASN A 191 -17.49 -12.26 -20.99
N THR A 192 -16.63 -11.28 -20.96
CA THR A 192 -16.61 -10.12 -21.84
C THR A 192 -17.75 -9.11 -21.62
N ARG A 193 -17.53 -7.91 -22.12
CA ARG A 193 -18.46 -6.79 -22.04
C ARG A 193 -19.73 -7.09 -22.86
N LYS A 194 -20.89 -7.14 -22.22
CA LYS A 194 -22.18 -7.40 -22.87
C LYS A 194 -23.08 -6.18 -22.99
N THR A 195 -22.74 -5.09 -22.29
CA THR A 195 -23.58 -3.89 -22.21
C THR A 195 -22.99 -2.78 -23.06
N LEU A 196 -23.83 -2.04 -23.78
CA LEU A 196 -23.42 -0.90 -24.63
C LEU A 196 -22.35 -1.25 -25.68
N ILE A 197 -22.32 -2.50 -26.11
CA ILE A 197 -21.61 -2.89 -27.32
C ILE A 197 -22.51 -2.37 -28.45
N GLY A 198 -22.14 -1.25 -29.05
CA GLY A 198 -22.92 -0.67 -30.14
C GLY A 198 -23.25 -1.75 -31.16
N ASN A 199 -24.55 -1.94 -31.43
CA ASN A 199 -24.97 -2.74 -32.57
C ASN A 199 -24.34 -2.13 -33.79
N LYS A 200 -23.38 -2.80 -34.40
CA LYS A 200 -22.81 -2.40 -35.70
C LYS A 200 -23.84 -2.48 -36.83
N ASN A 201 -25.12 -2.76 -36.50
CA ASN A 201 -26.25 -2.93 -37.42
C ASN A 201 -27.45 -2.11 -36.94
N ALA A 202 -27.29 -0.81 -36.67
CA ALA A 202 -28.37 0.16 -36.59
C ALA A 202 -28.08 1.29 -37.54
#